data_ba3827f52f79f10aa613c925b4236db5
#
_entry.id   ba3827f52f79f10aa613c925b4236db5
#
_cell.length_a   1.000
_cell.length_b   1.000
_cell.length_c   1.000
_cell.angle_alpha   90.00
_cell.angle_beta   90.00
_cell.angle_gamma   90.00
#
_symmetry.space_group_name_H-M   'P 1'
#
loop_
_entity.id
_entity.type
_entity.pdbx_description
1 polymer ?
#
loop_
_entity_poly.entity_id
_entity_poly.type
_entity_poly.pdbx_seq_one_letter_code
_entity_poly.pdbx_strand_id
1 'polypeptide(L)'
;GMKPRYVHVIDAVWHINETNGQEIGTARVSDVSAFLGVTTPSVTKLVGEMVELGLVVKHMDAADRRAVTLTLTERGLDIRRVYVEEYHAHLSQLLGGLTVEQCETTVRTLTEALRLMQEDAQHRKSM
;
A
#
# COMPACT_ATOMS: atom_id res chain seq x y z
N GLY A 1 -17.94 10.55 2.45
CA GLY A 1 -17.26 9.94 3.53
C GLY A 1 -16.02 9.15 3.17
N MET A 2 -15.21 8.93 4.15
CA MET A 2 -13.99 8.13 3.97
C MET A 2 -14.33 6.65 3.92
N LYS A 3 -13.95 6.01 2.85
CA LYS A 3 -14.06 4.55 2.73
C LYS A 3 -12.74 3.92 3.21
N PRO A 4 -12.76 2.78 3.91
CA PRO A 4 -11.52 2.09 4.31
C PRO A 4 -10.59 1.81 3.14
N ARG A 5 -11.13 1.56 1.96
CA ARG A 5 -10.33 1.29 0.76
C ARG A 5 -9.46 2.46 0.34
N TYR A 6 -9.91 3.69 0.61
CA TYR A 6 -9.11 4.89 0.32
C TYR A 6 -7.83 4.90 1.15
N VAL A 7 -7.91 4.51 2.41
CA VAL A 7 -6.74 4.42 3.30
C VAL A 7 -5.71 3.43 2.77
N HIS A 8 -6.17 2.29 2.26
CA HIS A 8 -5.28 1.29 1.66
C HIS A 8 -4.57 1.83 0.42
N VAL A 9 -5.28 2.54 -0.45
CA VAL A 9 -4.67 3.17 -1.64
C VAL A 9 -3.67 4.26 -1.21
N ILE A 10 -4.04 5.09 -0.25
CA ILE A 10 -3.14 6.13 0.30
C ILE A 10 -1.84 5.51 0.81
N ASP A 11 -1.96 4.46 1.60
CA ASP A 11 -0.79 3.77 2.16
C ASP A 11 0.08 3.14 1.07
N ALA A 12 -0.53 2.51 0.08
CA ALA A 12 0.18 1.93 -1.05
C ALA A 12 0.96 3.01 -1.85
N VAL A 13 0.33 4.12 -2.16
CA VAL A 13 0.97 5.23 -2.88
C VAL A 13 2.15 5.77 -2.07
N TRP A 14 1.97 5.95 -0.78
CA TRP A 14 3.04 6.42 0.10
C TRP A 14 4.24 5.48 0.09
N HIS A 15 4.01 4.18 0.28
CA HIS A 15 5.08 3.18 0.32
C HIS A 15 5.83 3.08 -1.01
N ILE A 16 5.12 3.09 -2.12
CA ILE A 16 5.74 2.99 -3.45
C ILE A 16 6.61 4.22 -3.71
N ASN A 17 6.11 5.42 -3.42
CA ASN A 17 6.85 6.66 -3.64
C ASN A 17 8.09 6.76 -2.72
N GLU A 18 7.96 6.36 -1.46
CA GLU A 18 9.08 6.34 -0.52
C GLU A 18 10.17 5.35 -0.95
N THR A 19 9.79 4.14 -1.34
CA THR A 19 10.72 3.11 -1.76
C THR A 19 11.53 3.53 -2.98
N ASN A 20 10.90 4.27 -3.89
CA ASN A 20 11.56 4.72 -5.11
C ASN A 20 12.41 5.99 -4.91
N GLY A 21 12.38 6.60 -3.72
CA GLY A 21 13.28 7.70 -3.34
C GLY A 21 13.14 8.96 -4.18
N GLN A 22 11.98 9.19 -4.78
CA GLN A 22 11.75 10.35 -5.65
C GLN A 22 10.76 11.33 -5.04
N GLU A 23 11.08 12.60 -5.14
CA GLU A 23 10.21 13.69 -4.70
C GLU A 23 8.92 13.76 -5.53
N ILE A 24 9.01 13.38 -6.81
CA ILE A 24 7.85 13.33 -7.70
C ILE A 24 7.35 11.89 -7.73
N GLY A 25 6.06 11.72 -7.52
CA GLY A 25 5.45 10.40 -7.42
C GLY A 25 5.76 9.50 -8.60
N THR A 26 6.18 8.28 -8.29
CA THR A 26 6.45 7.22 -9.27
C THR A 26 5.39 6.11 -9.21
N ALA A 27 4.48 6.19 -8.23
CA ALA A 27 3.45 5.18 -8.06
C ALA A 27 2.46 5.24 -9.23
N ARG A 28 2.45 4.19 -10.02
CA ARG A 28 1.46 4.02 -11.10
C ARG A 28 0.24 3.28 -10.55
N VAL A 29 -0.90 3.46 -11.20
CA VAL A 29 -2.13 2.72 -10.85
C VAL A 29 -1.87 1.21 -10.86
N SER A 30 -1.12 0.71 -11.84
CA SER A 30 -0.75 -0.70 -11.90
C SER A 30 0.12 -1.15 -10.72
N ASP A 31 1.02 -0.29 -10.23
CA ASP A 31 1.84 -0.57 -9.05
C ASP A 31 1.00 -0.68 -7.79
N VAL A 32 0.03 0.21 -7.64
CA VAL A 32 -0.91 0.18 -6.51
C VAL A 32 -1.75 -1.10 -6.55
N SER A 33 -2.24 -1.46 -7.73
CA SER A 33 -2.99 -2.68 -7.97
C SER A 33 -2.19 -3.91 -7.54
N ALA A 34 -0.92 -4.00 -7.95
CA ALA A 34 -0.03 -5.09 -7.58
C ALA A 34 0.26 -5.11 -6.08
N PHE A 35 0.51 -3.94 -5.49
CA PHE A 35 0.79 -3.81 -4.05
C PHE A 35 -0.38 -4.31 -3.19
N LEU A 36 -1.61 -3.95 -3.58
CA LEU A 36 -2.81 -4.33 -2.83
C LEU A 36 -3.37 -5.70 -3.20
N GLY A 37 -2.89 -6.31 -4.28
CA GLY A 37 -3.42 -7.58 -4.76
C GLY A 37 -4.86 -7.48 -5.28
N VAL A 38 -5.22 -6.35 -5.88
CA VAL A 38 -6.55 -6.12 -6.45
C VAL A 38 -6.43 -5.77 -7.94
N THR A 39 -7.56 -5.74 -8.65
CA THR A 39 -7.55 -5.46 -10.09
C THR A 39 -7.27 -3.98 -10.39
N THR A 40 -6.64 -3.70 -11.51
CA THR A 40 -6.36 -2.34 -11.96
C THR A 40 -7.65 -1.51 -12.15
N PRO A 41 -8.73 -2.04 -12.77
CA PRO A 41 -9.98 -1.29 -12.85
C PRO A 41 -10.55 -0.89 -11.51
N SER A 42 -10.43 -1.73 -10.48
CA SER A 42 -10.87 -1.41 -9.12
C SER A 42 -10.10 -0.22 -8.55
N VAL A 43 -8.78 -0.20 -8.73
CA VAL A 43 -7.92 0.91 -8.28
C VAL A 43 -8.25 2.17 -9.06
N THR A 44 -8.41 2.08 -10.38
CA THR A 44 -8.75 3.22 -11.23
C THR A 44 -10.03 3.92 -10.75
N LYS A 45 -11.05 3.14 -10.41
CA LYS A 45 -12.30 3.66 -9.88
C LYS A 45 -12.09 4.40 -8.56
N LEU A 46 -11.37 3.77 -7.63
CA LEU A 46 -11.07 4.37 -6.32
C LEU A 46 -10.27 5.66 -6.47
N VAL A 47 -9.26 5.65 -7.33
CA VAL A 47 -8.42 6.82 -7.59
C VAL A 47 -9.25 7.98 -8.14
N GLY A 48 -10.18 7.70 -9.05
CA GLY A 48 -11.08 8.73 -9.58
C GLY A 48 -11.89 9.41 -8.47
N GLU A 49 -12.45 8.61 -7.56
CA GLU A 49 -13.18 9.14 -6.40
C GLU A 49 -12.27 9.94 -5.48
N MET A 50 -11.06 9.46 -5.25
CA MET A 50 -10.09 10.08 -4.35
C MET A 50 -9.54 11.40 -4.89
N VAL A 51 -9.40 11.52 -6.20
CA VAL A 51 -9.02 12.80 -6.84
C VAL A 51 -10.09 13.85 -6.56
N GLU A 52 -11.35 13.50 -6.72
CA GLU A 52 -12.47 14.41 -6.44
C GLU A 52 -12.53 14.84 -4.97
N LEU A 53 -12.16 13.92 -4.06
CA LEU A 53 -12.11 14.21 -2.63
C LEU A 53 -10.84 14.97 -2.20
N GLY A 54 -9.93 15.22 -3.13
CA GLY A 54 -8.69 15.95 -2.83
C GLY A 54 -7.69 15.15 -2.02
N LEU A 55 -7.65 13.83 -2.19
CA LEU A 55 -6.75 12.93 -1.44
C LEU A 55 -5.50 12.57 -2.23
N VAL A 56 -5.61 12.48 -3.55
CA VAL A 56 -4.50 12.18 -4.45
C VAL A 56 -4.54 13.10 -5.66
N VAL A 57 -3.38 13.26 -6.30
CA VAL A 57 -3.23 13.99 -7.56
C VAL A 57 -2.70 13.02 -8.60
N LYS A 58 -3.28 13.07 -9.79
CA LYS A 58 -2.80 12.33 -10.95
C LYS A 58 -1.80 13.18 -11.72
N HIS A 59 -0.71 12.54 -12.16
CA HIS A 59 0.28 13.15 -13.03
C HIS A 59 0.48 12.28 -14.25
N MET A 60 0.71 12.90 -15.40
CA MET A 60 1.12 12.17 -16.57
C MET A 60 2.61 11.87 -16.48
N ASP A 61 2.99 10.61 -16.74
CA ASP A 61 4.40 10.23 -16.74
C ASP A 61 5.11 10.91 -17.92
N ALA A 62 6.24 11.57 -17.63
CA ALA A 62 7.02 12.27 -18.65
C ALA A 62 7.58 11.34 -19.72
N ALA A 63 7.90 10.10 -19.35
CA ALA A 63 8.46 9.10 -20.26
C ALA A 63 7.40 8.35 -21.05
N ASP A 64 6.21 8.16 -20.49
CA ASP A 64 5.11 7.44 -21.12
C ASP A 64 3.78 8.12 -20.80
N ARG A 65 3.21 8.81 -21.77
CA ARG A 65 1.95 9.54 -21.63
C ARG A 65 0.75 8.65 -21.31
N ARG A 66 0.88 7.32 -21.52
CA ARG A 66 -0.17 6.36 -21.19
C ARG A 66 -0.16 6.01 -19.71
N ALA A 67 0.97 6.21 -19.05
CA ALA A 67 1.11 5.91 -17.63
C ALA A 67 0.70 7.11 -16.80
N VAL A 68 -0.11 6.86 -15.78
CA VAL A 68 -0.53 7.85 -14.81
C VAL A 68 0.16 7.54 -13.49
N THR A 69 0.86 8.52 -12.94
CA THR A 69 1.46 8.42 -11.62
C THR A 69 0.61 9.17 -10.59
N LEU A 70 0.77 8.79 -9.34
CA LEU A 70 -0.03 9.31 -8.24
C LEU A 70 0.87 9.89 -7.16
N THR A 71 0.45 11.03 -6.61
CA THR A 71 1.02 11.59 -5.39
C THR A 71 -0.10 11.87 -4.41
N LEU A 72 0.24 11.86 -3.12
CA LEU A 72 -0.70 12.23 -2.07
C LEU A 72 -0.76 13.75 -1.95
N THR A 73 -1.96 14.27 -1.73
CA THR A 73 -2.15 15.66 -1.32
C THR A 73 -1.78 15.78 0.16
N GLU A 74 -1.69 17.01 0.65
CA GLU A 74 -1.51 17.26 2.08
C GLU A 74 -2.61 16.60 2.91
N ARG A 75 -3.86 16.66 2.43
CA ARG A 75 -4.99 15.99 3.06
C ARG A 75 -4.82 14.47 3.08
N GLY A 76 -4.36 13.89 1.98
CA GLY A 76 -4.07 12.46 1.90
C GLY A 76 -2.98 12.04 2.89
N LEU A 77 -1.92 12.83 3.00
CA LEU A 77 -0.84 12.60 3.96
C LEU A 77 -1.34 12.69 5.41
N ASP A 78 -2.19 13.67 5.71
CA ASP A 78 -2.76 13.82 7.05
C ASP A 78 -3.63 12.61 7.42
N ILE A 79 -4.45 12.15 6.49
CA ILE A 79 -5.29 10.96 6.70
C ILE A 79 -4.41 9.75 6.97
N ARG A 80 -3.35 9.55 6.18
CA ARG A 80 -2.43 8.44 6.40
C ARG A 80 -1.81 8.51 7.79
N ARG A 81 -1.32 9.67 8.18
CA ARG A 81 -0.69 9.87 9.48
C ARG A 81 -1.63 9.48 10.62
N VAL A 82 -2.85 10.00 10.59
CA VAL A 82 -3.84 9.75 11.66
C VAL A 82 -4.22 8.27 11.71
N TYR A 83 -4.61 7.69 10.58
CA TYR A 83 -5.08 6.30 10.56
C TYR A 83 -3.97 5.29 10.83
N VAL A 84 -2.79 5.50 10.27
CA VAL A 84 -1.67 4.58 10.46
C VAL A 84 -1.15 4.68 11.90
N GLU A 85 -0.98 5.88 12.43
CA GLU A 85 -0.52 6.08 13.81
C GLU A 85 -1.52 5.53 14.82
N GLU A 86 -2.82 5.80 14.63
CA GLU A 86 -3.87 5.27 15.50
C GLU A 86 -3.90 3.75 15.46
N TYR A 87 -3.79 3.17 14.27
CA TYR A 87 -3.78 1.73 14.11
C TYR A 87 -2.58 1.08 14.80
N HIS A 88 -1.39 1.67 14.61
CA HIS A 88 -0.18 1.19 15.26
C HIS A 88 -0.26 1.31 16.79
N ALA A 89 -0.78 2.42 17.29
CA ALA A 89 -0.98 2.62 18.72
C ALA A 89 -1.94 1.58 19.30
N HIS A 90 -3.03 1.31 18.59
CA HIS A 90 -4.00 0.31 19.00
C HIS A 90 -3.38 -1.10 19.02
N LEU A 91 -2.66 -1.47 17.98
CA LEU A 91 -1.96 -2.75 17.92
C LEU A 91 -0.91 -2.88 19.03
N SER A 92 -0.18 -1.80 19.31
CA SER A 92 0.82 -1.78 20.38
C SER A 92 0.18 -2.03 21.75
N GLN A 93 -1.02 -1.49 21.99
CA GLN A 93 -1.78 -1.76 23.20
C GLN A 93 -2.21 -3.22 23.29
N LEU A 94 -2.78 -3.75 22.21
CA LEU A 94 -3.26 -5.13 22.16
C LEU A 94 -2.13 -6.13 22.35
N LEU A 95 -0.98 -5.86 21.73
CA LEU A 95 0.16 -6.78 21.67
C LEU A 95 1.24 -6.45 22.68
N GLY A 96 1.02 -5.46 23.55
CA GLY A 96 2.03 -4.99 24.51
C GLY A 96 2.45 -6.02 25.56
N GLY A 97 1.67 -7.11 25.72
CA GLY A 97 2.04 -8.22 26.60
C GLY A 97 2.99 -9.24 25.94
N LEU A 98 3.24 -9.11 24.64
CA LEU A 98 4.14 -10.02 23.93
C LEU A 98 5.59 -9.59 24.12
N THR A 99 6.48 -10.57 24.29
CA THR A 99 7.92 -10.30 24.37
C THR A 99 8.48 -10.01 22.97
N VAL A 100 9.64 -9.34 22.94
CA VAL A 100 10.38 -9.11 21.69
C VAL A 100 10.70 -10.46 21.03
N GLU A 101 11.11 -11.44 21.81
CA GLU A 101 11.42 -12.80 21.31
C GLU A 101 10.19 -13.44 20.64
N GLN A 102 9.01 -13.32 21.25
CA GLN A 102 7.78 -13.85 20.65
C GLN A 102 7.46 -13.17 19.33
N CYS A 103 7.61 -11.85 19.25
CA CYS A 103 7.37 -11.10 18.02
C CYS A 103 8.36 -11.49 16.92
N GLU A 104 9.64 -11.58 17.24
CA GLU A 104 10.69 -11.96 16.28
C GLU A 104 10.47 -13.39 15.76
N THR A 105 10.15 -14.32 16.65
CA THR A 105 9.89 -15.72 16.27
C THR A 105 8.68 -15.81 15.36
N THR A 106 7.61 -15.08 15.68
CA THR A 106 6.39 -15.07 14.87
C THR A 106 6.66 -14.50 13.47
N VAL A 107 7.36 -13.39 13.39
CA VAL A 107 7.72 -12.77 12.10
C VAL A 107 8.55 -13.74 11.26
N ARG A 108 9.56 -14.38 11.85
CA ARG A 108 10.37 -15.37 11.15
C ARG A 108 9.55 -16.54 10.65
N THR A 109 8.66 -17.07 11.50
CA THR A 109 7.82 -18.20 11.15
C THR A 109 6.85 -17.87 10.02
N LEU A 110 6.19 -16.71 10.11
CA LEU A 110 5.27 -16.26 9.06
C LEU A 110 6.00 -15.98 7.74
N THR A 111 7.18 -15.38 7.81
CA THR A 111 8.00 -15.11 6.63
C THR A 111 8.40 -16.42 5.94
N GLU A 112 8.82 -17.42 6.71
CA GLU A 112 9.18 -18.73 6.18
C GLU A 112 7.97 -19.44 5.58
N ALA A 113 6.83 -19.40 6.26
CA ALA A 113 5.58 -19.98 5.77
C ALA A 113 5.17 -19.35 4.44
N LEU A 114 5.25 -18.03 4.34
CA LEU A 114 4.92 -17.30 3.11
C LEU A 114 5.87 -17.69 1.97
N ARG A 115 7.16 -17.82 2.26
CA ARG A 115 8.16 -18.26 1.27
C ARG A 115 7.83 -19.63 0.71
N LEU A 116 7.50 -20.58 1.59
CA LEU A 116 7.12 -21.94 1.20
C LEU A 116 5.85 -21.95 0.34
N MET A 117 4.87 -21.15 0.70
CA MET A 117 3.63 -21.03 -0.06
C MET A 117 3.86 -20.43 -1.45
N GLN A 118 4.73 -19.45 -1.54
CA GLN A 118 5.09 -18.82 -2.82
C GLN A 118 5.84 -19.78 -3.73
N GLU A 119 6.77 -20.55 -3.19
CA GLU A 119 7.49 -21.59 -3.94
C GLU A 119 6.54 -22.67 -4.46
N ASP A 120 5.61 -23.10 -3.63
CA ASP A 120 4.60 -24.10 -4.03
C ASP A 120 3.71 -23.56 -5.15
N ALA A 121 3.28 -22.29 -5.07
CA ALA A 121 2.50 -21.66 -6.11
C ALA A 121 3.27 -21.57 -7.43
N GLN A 122 4.56 -21.23 -7.38
CA GLN A 122 5.44 -21.20 -8.55
C GLN A 122 5.58 -22.58 -9.18
N HIS A 123 5.79 -23.59 -8.34
CA HIS A 123 5.93 -24.98 -8.80
C HIS A 123 4.67 -25.47 -9.50
N ARG A 124 3.50 -25.16 -8.95
CA ARG A 124 2.21 -25.52 -9.56
C ARG A 124 2.00 -24.85 -10.91
N LYS A 125 2.43 -23.61 -11.07
CA LYS A 125 2.34 -22.91 -12.35
C LYS A 125 3.25 -23.49 -13.42
N SER A 126 4.35 -24.15 -13.00
CA SER A 126 5.32 -24.76 -13.94
C SER A 126 4.89 -26.14 -14.41
N MET A 127 3.87 -26.72 -13.78
CA MET A 127 3.30 -28.01 -14.19
C MET A 127 2.11 -27.82 -15.15
#